data_0366907595119343236c4c2122eac3e5
#
_entry.id   0366907595119343236c4c2122eac3e5
#
_cell.length_a   1.000
_cell.length_b   1.000
_cell.length_c   1.000
_cell.angle_alpha   90.00
_cell.angle_beta   90.00
_cell.angle_gamma   90.00
#
_symmetry.space_group_name_H-M   'P 1'
#
loop_
_entity.id
_entity.type
_entity.pdbx_description
1 polymer ?
#
loop_
_entity_poly.entity_id
_entity_poly.type
_entity_poly.pdbx_seq_one_letter_code
_entity_poly.pdbx_strand_id
1 'polypeptide(L)'
;MASSYSSSLNLELQATGENSGTWGNITNNNLQKVESAIKGYVSIALASTTDSLTATDGTTADEQSNAIIKLTGTLTGNTTMQCEAVETWYIVDNATSMSTHTLGFKPAGGTATNLVAGSKHILYSDGSTMFDVLNDAGNIKANG
;
A
#
# COMPACT_ATOMS: atom_id res chain seq x y z
N MET A 1 21.69 -14.97 16.51
CA MET A 1 20.22 -14.99 16.31
C MET A 1 19.93 -14.26 15.02
N ALA A 2 19.03 -14.76 14.22
CA ALA A 2 18.66 -14.11 12.96
C ALA A 2 17.82 -12.85 13.22
N SER A 3 18.01 -11.82 12.41
CA SER A 3 17.14 -10.64 12.39
C SER A 3 15.68 -11.05 12.14
N SER A 4 14.76 -10.24 12.63
CA SER A 4 13.32 -10.35 12.36
C SER A 4 12.83 -9.09 11.64
N TYR A 5 11.57 -9.08 11.24
CA TYR A 5 11.03 -7.94 10.50
C TYR A 5 9.77 -7.39 11.17
N SER A 6 9.57 -6.07 11.08
CA SER A 6 8.34 -5.45 11.54
C SER A 6 7.18 -5.79 10.61
N SER A 7 5.97 -5.93 11.16
CA SER A 7 4.82 -6.45 10.41
C SER A 7 4.29 -5.51 9.31
N SER A 8 4.33 -4.21 9.51
CA SER A 8 3.66 -3.26 8.60
C SER A 8 4.58 -2.63 7.58
N LEU A 9 5.84 -2.39 7.91
CA LEU A 9 6.82 -1.75 7.05
C LEU A 9 7.97 -2.67 6.63
N ASN A 10 7.99 -3.92 7.12
CA ASN A 10 9.04 -4.89 6.83
C ASN A 10 10.45 -4.33 7.15
N LEU A 11 10.54 -3.56 8.26
CA LEU A 11 11.81 -3.05 8.76
C LEU A 11 12.62 -4.20 9.35
N GLU A 12 13.90 -4.26 9.06
CA GLU A 12 14.77 -5.25 9.68
C GLU A 12 15.06 -4.88 11.13
N LEU A 13 14.62 -5.72 12.05
CA LEU A 13 14.88 -5.63 13.48
C LEU A 13 16.15 -6.42 13.78
N GLN A 14 17.28 -5.73 13.81
CA GLN A 14 18.59 -6.35 13.93
C GLN A 14 18.79 -7.02 15.28
N ALA A 15 19.21 -8.29 15.28
CA ALA A 15 19.55 -8.99 16.49
C ALA A 15 20.94 -8.54 16.98
N THR A 16 21.16 -8.60 18.29
CA THR A 16 22.45 -8.24 18.89
C THR A 16 23.57 -9.13 18.34
N GLY A 17 24.64 -8.49 17.85
CA GLY A 17 25.80 -9.19 17.29
C GLY A 17 25.69 -9.59 15.84
N GLU A 18 24.56 -9.36 15.19
CA GLU A 18 24.38 -9.56 13.75
C GLU A 18 24.81 -8.36 12.93
N ASN A 19 24.90 -8.59 11.61
CA ASN A 19 25.14 -7.56 10.61
C ASN A 19 26.44 -6.77 10.80
N SER A 20 27.47 -7.38 11.37
CA SER A 20 28.79 -6.78 11.50
C SER A 20 29.31 -6.33 10.13
N GLY A 21 29.60 -5.04 10.01
CA GLY A 21 30.02 -4.40 8.77
C GLY A 21 28.89 -3.98 7.81
N THR A 22 27.65 -4.39 8.05
CA THR A 22 26.48 -4.06 7.19
C THR A 22 25.35 -3.34 7.92
N TRP A 23 25.42 -3.20 9.24
CA TRP A 23 24.36 -2.59 10.05
C TRP A 23 23.99 -1.18 9.61
N GLY A 24 24.97 -0.39 9.08
CA GLY A 24 24.71 0.94 8.56
C GLY A 24 23.78 0.93 7.33
N ASN A 25 23.96 -0.02 6.44
CA ASN A 25 23.07 -0.18 5.27
C ASN A 25 21.66 -0.57 5.70
N ILE A 26 21.53 -1.49 6.65
CA ILE A 26 20.23 -1.92 7.18
C ILE A 26 19.52 -0.76 7.86
N THR A 27 20.21 0.00 8.67
CA THR A 27 19.67 1.21 9.32
C THR A 27 19.19 2.22 8.27
N ASN A 28 19.97 2.46 7.22
CA ASN A 28 19.60 3.38 6.15
C ASN A 28 18.38 2.87 5.36
N ASN A 29 18.31 1.58 5.06
CA ASN A 29 17.13 0.97 4.41
C ASN A 29 15.87 1.16 5.25
N ASN A 30 15.95 0.91 6.56
CA ASN A 30 14.85 1.14 7.48
C ASN A 30 14.41 2.61 7.51
N LEU A 31 15.34 3.54 7.56
CA LEU A 31 15.02 4.97 7.52
C LEU A 31 14.34 5.38 6.22
N GLN A 32 14.76 4.84 5.09
CA GLN A 32 14.13 5.11 3.80
C GLN A 32 12.69 4.58 3.75
N LYS A 33 12.42 3.39 4.31
CA LYS A 33 11.05 2.88 4.44
C LYS A 33 10.18 3.78 5.32
N VAL A 34 10.71 4.24 6.45
CA VAL A 34 10.01 5.16 7.34
C VAL A 34 9.74 6.51 6.64
N GLU A 35 10.71 7.05 5.92
CA GLU A 35 10.52 8.26 5.13
C GLU A 35 9.42 8.11 4.08
N SER A 36 9.43 6.99 3.36
CA SER A 36 8.39 6.67 2.36
C SER A 36 7.01 6.54 2.99
N ALA A 37 6.89 5.96 4.17
CA ALA A 37 5.63 5.85 4.90
C ALA A 37 5.07 7.22 5.33
N ILE A 38 5.93 8.21 5.49
CA ILE A 38 5.52 9.58 5.88
C ILE A 38 5.26 10.47 4.66
N LYS A 39 6.10 10.40 3.62
CA LYS A 39 6.09 11.34 2.47
C LYS A 39 6.27 10.66 1.11
N GLY A 40 6.38 9.35 1.05
CA GLY A 40 6.62 8.63 -0.18
C GLY A 40 5.46 8.71 -1.16
N TYR A 41 5.80 8.74 -2.44
CA TYR A 41 4.86 8.72 -3.56
C TYR A 41 5.33 7.70 -4.60
N VAL A 42 4.40 6.88 -5.07
CA VAL A 42 4.64 5.94 -6.16
C VAL A 42 3.50 5.99 -7.18
N SER A 43 3.83 5.84 -8.45
CA SER A 43 2.86 5.70 -9.54
C SER A 43 2.96 4.30 -10.13
N ILE A 44 1.86 3.57 -10.16
CA ILE A 44 1.78 2.18 -10.59
C ILE A 44 0.84 2.09 -11.78
N ALA A 45 1.31 1.51 -12.89
CA ALA A 45 0.48 1.21 -14.05
C ALA A 45 -0.10 -0.19 -13.89
N LEU A 46 -1.43 -0.29 -13.78
CA LEU A 46 -2.11 -1.57 -13.66
C LEU A 46 -2.06 -2.32 -14.99
N ALA A 47 -1.52 -3.53 -15.00
CA ALA A 47 -1.30 -4.34 -16.19
C ALA A 47 -2.15 -5.62 -16.24
N SER A 48 -2.78 -5.99 -15.13
CA SER A 48 -3.58 -7.20 -15.03
C SER A 48 -4.86 -6.97 -14.21
N THR A 49 -5.70 -7.99 -14.12
CA THR A 49 -6.92 -7.94 -13.30
C THR A 49 -6.67 -8.17 -11.82
N THR A 50 -5.45 -8.57 -11.45
CA THR A 50 -4.99 -8.62 -10.06
C THR A 50 -3.55 -8.17 -10.03
N ASP A 51 -3.28 -7.05 -9.36
CA ASP A 51 -1.96 -6.52 -9.11
C ASP A 51 -1.71 -6.42 -7.61
N SER A 52 -0.47 -6.55 -7.20
CA SER A 52 -0.07 -6.47 -5.79
C SER A 52 1.07 -5.47 -5.62
N LEU A 53 0.98 -4.66 -4.57
CA LEU A 53 2.09 -3.81 -4.17
C LEU A 53 3.30 -4.67 -3.80
N THR A 54 4.46 -4.31 -4.29
CA THR A 54 5.70 -4.95 -3.84
C THR A 54 5.95 -4.63 -2.38
N ALA A 55 6.28 -5.66 -1.62
CA ALA A 55 6.61 -5.58 -0.20
C ALA A 55 7.70 -6.61 0.08
N THR A 56 8.89 -6.15 0.43
CA THR A 56 10.06 -7.02 0.60
C THR A 56 10.74 -6.74 1.93
N ASP A 57 10.99 -7.79 2.68
CA ASP A 57 11.69 -7.71 3.97
C ASP A 57 13.10 -7.13 3.81
N GLY A 58 13.45 -6.20 4.68
CA GLY A 58 14.82 -5.71 4.85
C GLY A 58 15.42 -4.93 3.66
N THR A 59 14.63 -4.65 2.62
CA THR A 59 15.11 -3.87 1.46
C THR A 59 14.89 -2.37 1.65
N THR A 60 15.32 -1.59 0.66
CA THR A 60 14.92 -0.18 0.53
C THR A 60 13.41 -0.05 0.34
N ALA A 61 12.89 1.17 0.38
CA ALA A 61 11.46 1.42 0.16
C ALA A 61 10.94 0.75 -1.12
N ASP A 62 9.86 0.02 -1.00
CA ASP A 62 9.11 -0.62 -2.07
C ASP A 62 7.75 0.08 -2.28
N GLU A 63 6.89 -0.44 -3.16
CA GLU A 63 5.62 0.21 -3.47
C GLU A 63 4.74 0.34 -2.23
N GLN A 64 4.62 -0.72 -1.44
CA GLN A 64 3.78 -0.73 -0.24
C GLN A 64 4.25 0.23 0.85
N SER A 65 5.54 0.59 0.87
CA SER A 65 6.09 1.52 1.86
C SER A 65 5.63 2.97 1.65
N ASN A 66 5.11 3.31 0.47
CA ASN A 66 4.75 4.70 0.16
C ASN A 66 3.41 5.11 0.77
N ALA A 67 3.34 6.32 1.29
CA ALA A 67 2.12 6.90 1.83
C ALA A 67 1.10 7.26 0.74
N ILE A 68 1.57 7.62 -0.46
CA ILE A 68 0.74 8.06 -1.57
C ILE A 68 0.97 7.12 -2.76
N ILE A 69 -0.12 6.54 -3.24
CA ILE A 69 -0.12 5.60 -4.37
C ILE A 69 -1.00 6.15 -5.47
N LYS A 70 -0.44 6.38 -6.65
CA LYS A 70 -1.20 6.74 -7.84
C LYS A 70 -1.35 5.50 -8.73
N LEU A 71 -2.59 5.11 -9.00
CA LEU A 71 -2.92 4.02 -9.91
C LEU A 71 -3.25 4.58 -11.29
N THR A 72 -2.61 4.06 -12.33
CA THR A 72 -2.76 4.52 -13.72
C THR A 72 -3.01 3.33 -14.65
N GLY A 73 -3.26 3.60 -15.91
CA GLY A 73 -3.51 2.57 -16.93
C GLY A 73 -4.98 2.47 -17.32
N THR A 74 -5.26 1.63 -18.30
CA THR A 74 -6.62 1.34 -18.79
C THR A 74 -7.01 -0.06 -18.36
N LEU A 75 -8.11 -0.18 -17.63
CA LEU A 75 -8.59 -1.49 -17.16
C LEU A 75 -9.18 -2.29 -18.33
N THR A 76 -8.80 -3.55 -18.41
CA THR A 76 -9.31 -4.51 -19.39
C THR A 76 -10.33 -5.49 -18.79
N GLY A 77 -10.59 -5.39 -17.50
CA GLY A 77 -11.54 -6.18 -16.72
C GLY A 77 -11.69 -5.60 -15.32
N ASN A 78 -12.57 -6.18 -14.53
CA ASN A 78 -12.67 -5.85 -13.11
C ASN A 78 -11.34 -6.16 -12.44
N THR A 79 -10.73 -5.17 -11.83
CA THR A 79 -9.34 -5.22 -11.33
C THR A 79 -9.31 -5.09 -9.82
N THR A 80 -8.36 -5.76 -9.20
CA THR A 80 -8.09 -5.66 -7.78
C THR A 80 -6.61 -5.37 -7.54
N MET A 81 -6.31 -4.30 -6.80
CA MET A 81 -5.00 -4.02 -6.22
C MET A 81 -4.93 -4.62 -4.82
N GLN A 82 -3.82 -5.27 -4.50
CA GLN A 82 -3.59 -5.87 -3.18
C GLN A 82 -2.37 -5.27 -2.47
N CYS A 83 -2.49 -5.09 -1.17
CA CYS A 83 -1.35 -4.92 -0.26
C CYS A 83 -1.18 -6.16 0.61
N GLU A 84 -0.13 -6.25 1.39
CA GLU A 84 -0.02 -7.30 2.41
C GLU A 84 -1.19 -7.23 3.41
N ALA A 85 -1.47 -8.36 4.06
CA ALA A 85 -2.52 -8.47 5.10
C ALA A 85 -2.01 -7.88 6.44
N VAL A 86 -1.78 -6.58 6.47
CA VAL A 86 -1.26 -5.84 7.62
C VAL A 86 -2.06 -4.58 7.90
N GLU A 87 -1.95 -4.07 9.10
CA GLU A 87 -2.47 -2.74 9.45
C GLU A 87 -1.65 -1.68 8.73
N THR A 88 -2.31 -0.85 7.94
CA THR A 88 -1.67 0.20 7.14
C THR A 88 -2.67 1.26 6.69
N TRP A 89 -2.18 2.34 6.11
CA TRP A 89 -3.01 3.37 5.49
C TRP A 89 -2.34 3.93 4.24
N TYR A 90 -3.15 4.43 3.31
CA TYR A 90 -2.69 5.05 2.07
C TYR A 90 -3.58 6.21 1.66
N ILE A 91 -2.97 7.22 1.01
CA ILE A 91 -3.70 8.10 0.11
C ILE A 91 -3.59 7.51 -1.29
N VAL A 92 -4.72 7.18 -1.91
CA VAL A 92 -4.76 6.55 -3.24
C VAL A 92 -5.39 7.49 -4.25
N ASP A 93 -4.65 7.81 -5.31
CA ASP A 93 -5.14 8.55 -6.47
C ASP A 93 -5.52 7.56 -7.58
N ASN A 94 -6.81 7.37 -7.81
CA ASN A 94 -7.28 6.53 -8.90
C ASN A 94 -7.33 7.33 -10.21
N ALA A 95 -6.24 7.34 -10.94
CA ALA A 95 -6.10 7.94 -12.26
C ALA A 95 -6.23 6.91 -13.40
N THR A 96 -6.83 5.74 -13.13
CA THR A 96 -7.08 4.72 -14.15
C THR A 96 -8.24 5.09 -15.07
N SER A 97 -8.20 4.62 -16.31
CA SER A 97 -9.34 4.62 -17.20
C SER A 97 -10.15 3.34 -16.97
N MET A 98 -11.25 3.44 -16.25
CA MET A 98 -12.03 2.26 -15.78
C MET A 98 -13.04 1.74 -16.80
N SER A 99 -13.54 2.60 -17.72
CA SER A 99 -14.61 2.23 -18.63
C SER A 99 -15.83 1.68 -17.86
N THR A 100 -16.23 0.42 -18.13
CA THR A 100 -17.32 -0.28 -17.42
C THR A 100 -16.82 -1.20 -16.31
N HIS A 101 -15.52 -1.20 -16.04
CA HIS A 101 -14.92 -2.09 -15.05
C HIS A 101 -14.85 -1.45 -13.67
N THR A 102 -14.62 -2.26 -12.66
CA THR A 102 -14.42 -1.84 -11.28
C THR A 102 -12.96 -1.98 -10.89
N LEU A 103 -12.51 -1.14 -9.95
CA LEU A 103 -11.21 -1.23 -9.32
C LEU A 103 -11.41 -1.35 -7.81
N GLY A 104 -11.03 -2.48 -7.25
CA GLY A 104 -11.00 -2.70 -5.81
C GLY A 104 -9.60 -2.58 -5.24
N PHE A 105 -9.50 -2.20 -3.97
CA PHE A 105 -8.24 -2.23 -3.21
C PHE A 105 -8.48 -3.03 -1.92
N LYS A 106 -7.60 -3.97 -1.60
CA LYS A 106 -7.76 -4.86 -0.43
C LYS A 106 -6.43 -5.34 0.16
N PRO A 107 -6.41 -5.74 1.44
CA PRO A 107 -5.32 -6.59 1.94
C PRO A 107 -5.42 -8.00 1.32
N ALA A 108 -4.29 -8.68 1.18
CA ALA A 108 -4.21 -10.03 0.61
C ALA A 108 -5.17 -10.98 1.36
N GLY A 109 -6.00 -11.70 0.63
CA GLY A 109 -7.02 -12.59 1.21
C GLY A 109 -8.21 -11.89 1.88
N GLY A 110 -8.21 -10.56 1.95
CA GLY A 110 -9.19 -9.78 2.68
C GLY A 110 -10.32 -9.18 1.82
N THR A 111 -11.08 -8.28 2.44
CA THR A 111 -12.22 -7.59 1.83
C THR A 111 -11.79 -6.28 1.17
N ALA A 112 -12.25 -6.06 -0.05
CA ALA A 112 -11.93 -4.87 -0.84
C ALA A 112 -12.91 -3.72 -0.59
N THR A 113 -12.40 -2.49 -0.71
CA THR A 113 -13.20 -1.31 -1.02
C THR A 113 -13.09 -0.97 -2.50
N ASN A 114 -14.13 -0.42 -3.10
CA ASN A 114 -14.12 -0.01 -4.50
C ASN A 114 -13.68 1.46 -4.64
N LEU A 115 -12.77 1.70 -5.57
CA LEU A 115 -12.28 3.03 -5.88
C LEU A 115 -13.09 3.67 -6.99
N VAL A 116 -13.46 4.94 -6.82
CA VAL A 116 -14.18 5.72 -7.83
C VAL A 116 -13.21 6.27 -8.86
N ALA A 117 -13.58 6.21 -10.14
CA ALA A 117 -12.76 6.70 -11.24
C ALA A 117 -12.44 8.21 -11.08
N GLY A 118 -11.19 8.58 -11.27
CA GLY A 118 -10.72 9.96 -11.18
C GLY A 118 -10.73 10.57 -9.77
N SER A 119 -11.01 9.78 -8.74
CA SER A 119 -11.11 10.24 -7.35
C SER A 119 -9.86 9.93 -6.55
N LYS A 120 -9.72 10.64 -5.44
CA LYS A 120 -8.69 10.42 -4.43
C LYS A 120 -9.32 9.87 -3.16
N HIS A 121 -8.69 8.89 -2.58
CA HIS A 121 -9.20 8.14 -1.44
C HIS A 121 -8.21 8.18 -0.28
N ILE A 122 -8.71 8.15 0.95
CA ILE A 122 -7.91 7.87 2.14
C ILE A 122 -8.33 6.49 2.61
N LEU A 123 -7.45 5.52 2.46
CA LEU A 123 -7.72 4.12 2.80
C LEU A 123 -6.95 3.71 4.05
N TYR A 124 -7.56 2.84 4.86
CA TYR A 124 -6.83 2.11 5.89
C TYR A 124 -7.26 0.65 5.94
N SER A 125 -6.34 -0.20 6.37
CA SER A 125 -6.58 -1.63 6.55
C SER A 125 -6.38 -2.00 8.02
N ASP A 126 -7.26 -2.88 8.52
CA ASP A 126 -7.11 -3.53 9.82
C ASP A 126 -6.36 -4.88 9.70
N GLY A 127 -5.78 -5.17 8.54
CA GLY A 127 -5.13 -6.43 8.20
C GLY A 127 -6.05 -7.43 7.50
N SER A 128 -7.36 -7.22 7.51
CA SER A 128 -8.33 -8.11 6.86
C SER A 128 -9.35 -7.38 5.97
N THR A 129 -9.64 -6.14 6.24
CA THR A 129 -10.59 -5.32 5.49
C THR A 129 -9.97 -3.98 5.14
N MET A 130 -10.19 -3.52 3.91
CA MET A 130 -9.84 -2.18 3.48
C MET A 130 -11.04 -1.26 3.61
N PHE A 131 -10.86 -0.13 4.28
CA PHE A 131 -11.88 0.89 4.49
C PHE A 131 -11.52 2.17 3.73
N ASP A 132 -12.52 2.80 3.13
CA ASP A 132 -12.39 4.13 2.52
C ASP A 132 -13.00 5.18 3.44
N VAL A 133 -12.16 5.97 4.07
CA VAL A 133 -12.57 6.98 5.07
C VAL A 133 -13.49 8.04 4.47
N LEU A 134 -13.31 8.37 3.19
CA LEU A 134 -14.07 9.43 2.52
C LEU A 134 -15.38 8.93 1.89
N ASN A 135 -15.46 7.63 1.65
CA ASN A 135 -16.58 7.02 0.92
C ASN A 135 -17.36 5.99 1.75
N ASP A 136 -17.05 5.89 3.02
CA ASP A 136 -17.83 5.04 3.93
C ASP A 136 -19.24 5.62 4.10
N ALA A 137 -20.24 4.82 3.75
CA ALA A 137 -21.64 5.19 3.60
C ALA A 137 -22.35 5.68 4.90
N GLY A 138 -21.68 6.41 5.68
CA GLY A 138 -22.21 7.05 6.90
C GLY A 138 -21.51 8.36 7.22
N ASN A 139 -20.38 8.64 6.58
CA ASN A 139 -19.49 9.71 7.04
C ASN A 139 -19.56 11.01 6.28
N ILE A 140 -19.98 11.00 5.03
CA ILE A 140 -20.16 12.24 4.27
C ILE A 140 -21.57 12.24 3.73
N LYS A 141 -22.51 12.70 4.53
CA LYS A 141 -23.75 13.21 3.98
C LYS A 141 -23.38 14.52 3.27
N ALA A 142 -23.32 14.48 1.93
CA ALA A 142 -23.47 15.68 1.17
C ALA A 142 -24.81 16.28 1.61
N ASN A 143 -24.76 17.27 2.47
CA ASN A 143 -25.91 18.13 2.70
C ASN A 143 -26.09 18.93 1.40
N GLY A 144 -26.87 18.37 0.51
CA GLY A 144 -27.41 19.10 -0.60
C GLY A 144 -28.45 20.08 -0.10
#